data_49b98bb5ad7ba07d00db281beba6ca4f
#
_entry.id   49b98bb5ad7ba07d00db281beba6ca4f
#
_cell.length_a   1.000
_cell.length_b   1.000
_cell.length_c   1.000
_cell.angle_alpha   90.00
_cell.angle_beta   90.00
_cell.angle_gamma   90.00
#
_symmetry.space_group_name_H-M   'P 1'
#
loop_
_entity.id
_entity.type
_entity.pdbx_description
1 polymer ?
#
loop_
_entity_poly.entity_id
_entity_poly.type
_entity_poly.pdbx_seq_one_letter_code
_entity_poly.pdbx_strand_id
1 'polypeptide(L)'
;MGGNKFYVTSLFKKLMDRLKKLYSEHTFTIEIDDSYEKYGQGGIFSCMSFSIINPINKNYVLISLFDNWKYHFMKHLGWEGKKMKQFFYAGGFNFLDYFDFKQISKSNTDLEFPENISEVFNSFFYNPYFDCCYDEITTLYNSNDEKKDKMFFRGWMWDFRKKMVNGIDRDDILIFDKNQVSQNLDYISYLKEIKKYLVSLSLPGGTEVCNRDIESFSIGVPVIRPHLQINYDDPLIQNYHYINCYHYCDYSKDGNPKFISHEDFQKNLIYTWDKVKTNKEYLDFISKNARDWFLKNCTIDNNLNFLLSKINLELLH
;
A
#
# COMPACT_ATOMS: atom_id res chain seq x y z
N MET A 1 11.55 10.22 -17.52
CA MET A 1 11.39 9.50 -16.24
C MET A 1 11.40 10.46 -15.04
N GLY A 2 10.68 11.57 -15.11
CA GLY A 2 10.66 12.63 -14.08
C GLY A 2 9.34 12.75 -13.32
N GLY A 3 8.40 11.80 -13.50
CA GLY A 3 7.05 11.95 -12.99
C GLY A 3 6.91 11.83 -11.47
N ASN A 4 7.66 10.97 -10.82
CA ASN A 4 7.45 10.64 -9.40
C ASN A 4 7.81 11.78 -8.43
N LYS A 5 8.88 12.52 -8.69
CA LYS A 5 9.25 13.70 -7.87
C LYS A 5 8.13 14.75 -7.84
N PHE A 6 7.37 14.87 -8.92
CA PHE A 6 6.32 15.87 -9.05
C PHE A 6 5.12 15.58 -8.15
N TYR A 7 4.69 14.32 -8.04
CA TYR A 7 3.44 13.95 -7.30
C TYR A 7 3.63 13.97 -5.79
N VAL A 8 4.72 13.45 -5.32
CA VAL A 8 5.04 13.52 -3.90
C VAL A 8 5.23 14.97 -3.47
N THR A 9 5.82 15.79 -4.33
CA THR A 9 5.93 17.24 -4.13
C THR A 9 4.55 17.91 -4.07
N SER A 10 3.54 17.40 -4.77
CA SER A 10 2.17 17.94 -4.72
C SER A 10 1.48 17.68 -3.38
N LEU A 11 1.47 16.43 -2.89
CA LEU A 11 0.93 16.11 -1.55
C LEU A 11 1.69 16.89 -0.47
N PHE A 12 2.99 16.87 -0.54
CA PHE A 12 3.86 17.58 0.37
C PHE A 12 3.58 19.09 0.36
N LYS A 13 3.48 19.71 -0.83
CA LYS A 13 3.17 21.15 -0.95
C LYS A 13 1.79 21.46 -0.37
N LYS A 14 0.77 20.68 -0.69
CA LYS A 14 -0.58 20.83 -0.11
C LYS A 14 -0.55 20.71 1.41
N LEU A 15 0.17 19.71 1.95
CA LEU A 15 0.33 19.54 3.39
C LEU A 15 1.00 20.74 4.04
N MET A 16 2.10 21.23 3.44
CA MET A 16 2.82 22.40 3.93
C MET A 16 1.97 23.66 3.96
N ASP A 17 1.27 23.91 2.86
CA ASP A 17 0.40 25.11 2.76
C ASP A 17 -0.73 25.05 3.82
N ARG A 18 -1.26 23.85 4.09
CA ARG A 18 -2.27 23.65 5.13
C ARG A 18 -1.69 23.80 6.54
N LEU A 19 -0.54 23.17 6.81
CA LEU A 19 0.13 23.27 8.11
C LEU A 19 0.51 24.73 8.43
N LYS A 20 1.09 25.47 7.48
CA LYS A 20 1.40 26.90 7.65
C LYS A 20 0.16 27.72 7.96
N LYS A 21 -0.97 27.40 7.32
CA LYS A 21 -2.24 28.12 7.56
C LYS A 21 -2.82 27.80 8.94
N LEU A 22 -2.75 26.54 9.38
CA LEU A 22 -3.32 26.10 10.65
C LEU A 22 -2.45 26.49 11.84
N TYR A 23 -1.14 26.54 11.64
CA TYR A 23 -0.14 26.72 12.71
C TYR A 23 0.83 27.85 12.37
N SER A 24 0.27 29.01 12.01
CA SER A 24 1.03 30.20 11.60
C SER A 24 2.00 30.71 12.67
N GLU A 25 1.77 30.38 13.92
CA GLU A 25 2.61 30.78 15.07
C GLU A 25 3.78 29.82 15.35
N HIS A 26 3.82 28.66 14.68
CA HIS A 26 4.82 27.64 14.92
C HIS A 26 5.92 27.65 13.85
N THR A 27 7.15 27.64 14.26
CA THR A 27 8.31 27.52 13.37
C THR A 27 8.69 26.05 13.23
N PHE A 28 8.43 25.47 12.05
CA PHE A 28 8.86 24.11 11.72
C PHE A 28 9.86 24.11 10.60
N THR A 29 10.81 23.20 10.66
CA THR A 29 11.61 22.82 9.49
C THR A 29 11.09 21.50 8.94
N ILE A 30 11.16 21.35 7.62
CA ILE A 30 10.79 20.12 6.98
C ILE A 30 12.00 19.59 6.25
N GLU A 31 12.34 18.37 6.59
CA GLU A 31 13.40 17.63 5.92
C GLU A 31 12.74 16.55 5.06
N ILE A 32 13.11 16.52 3.78
CA ILE A 32 12.67 15.49 2.84
C ILE A 32 13.83 14.51 2.70
N ASP A 33 13.54 13.24 2.93
CA ASP A 33 14.49 12.18 2.66
C ASP A 33 14.21 11.58 1.28
N ASP A 34 15.05 11.96 0.33
CA ASP A 34 15.09 11.41 -1.04
C ASP A 34 16.32 10.49 -1.17
N SER A 35 16.41 9.49 -0.31
CA SER A 35 17.56 8.56 -0.26
C SER A 35 17.66 7.62 -1.48
N TYR A 36 16.75 7.75 -2.43
CA TYR A 36 16.68 6.93 -3.63
C TYR A 36 17.92 7.00 -4.53
N GLU A 37 18.55 8.16 -4.65
CA GLU A 37 19.75 8.31 -5.48
C GLU A 37 20.93 7.45 -5.00
N LYS A 38 20.92 7.03 -3.74
CA LYS A 38 22.03 6.31 -3.11
C LYS A 38 21.97 4.79 -3.28
N TYR A 39 20.82 4.20 -3.60
CA TYR A 39 20.64 2.74 -3.60
C TYR A 39 20.32 2.11 -4.97
N GLY A 40 20.33 2.87 -6.05
CA GLY A 40 20.54 2.41 -7.43
C GLY A 40 19.61 1.33 -8.00
N GLN A 41 18.51 1.01 -7.37
CA GLN A 41 17.56 0.05 -7.94
C GLN A 41 16.41 0.78 -8.60
N GLY A 42 16.41 0.81 -9.92
CA GLY A 42 15.49 1.51 -10.80
C GLY A 42 14.01 1.17 -10.71
N GLY A 43 13.43 1.21 -9.53
CA GLY A 43 11.99 1.13 -9.31
C GLY A 43 11.35 2.52 -9.31
N ILE A 44 10.20 2.63 -9.94
CA ILE A 44 9.40 3.85 -10.11
C ILE A 44 8.92 4.43 -8.76
N PHE A 45 9.09 3.72 -7.67
CA PHE A 45 8.63 4.06 -6.33
C PHE A 45 9.83 4.36 -5.44
N SER A 46 10.29 5.59 -5.50
CA SER A 46 11.31 6.06 -4.56
C SER A 46 10.73 6.09 -3.16
N CYS A 47 11.50 5.60 -2.22
CA CYS A 47 11.22 5.64 -0.81
C CYS A 47 11.24 7.09 -0.35
N MET A 48 10.11 7.77 -0.38
CA MET A 48 10.04 9.13 0.13
C MET A 48 9.46 9.16 1.52
N SER A 49 10.19 9.79 2.41
CA SER A 49 9.69 10.21 3.70
C SER A 49 9.97 11.69 3.90
N PHE A 50 9.20 12.32 4.73
CA PHE A 50 9.48 13.67 5.20
C PHE A 50 9.23 13.78 6.69
N SER A 51 9.96 14.68 7.32
CA SER A 51 9.87 14.93 8.75
C SER A 51 9.49 16.37 9.02
N ILE A 52 8.54 16.59 9.92
CA ILE A 52 8.20 17.89 10.47
C ILE A 52 8.95 18.00 11.79
N ILE A 53 9.89 18.93 11.90
CA ILE A 53 10.85 19.00 13.00
C ILE A 53 10.73 20.34 13.74
N ASN A 54 10.67 20.29 15.06
CA ASN A 54 10.88 21.46 15.86
C ASN A 54 12.40 21.77 15.91
N PRO A 55 12.85 22.94 15.42
CA PRO A 55 14.28 23.25 15.32
C PRO A 55 14.97 23.43 16.68
N ILE A 56 14.21 23.68 17.75
CA ILE A 56 14.72 23.95 19.09
C ILE A 56 15.06 22.63 19.81
N ASN A 57 14.05 21.80 20.05
CA ASN A 57 14.19 20.58 20.85
C ASN A 57 14.43 19.32 20.01
N LYS A 58 14.42 19.46 18.66
CA LYS A 58 14.63 18.37 17.70
C LYS A 58 13.58 17.24 17.75
N ASN A 59 12.43 17.48 18.39
CA ASN A 59 11.29 16.58 18.28
C ASN A 59 10.74 16.59 16.84
N TYR A 60 10.29 15.45 16.32
CA TYR A 60 9.79 15.37 14.96
C TYR A 60 8.66 14.35 14.77
N VAL A 61 7.88 14.58 13.72
CA VAL A 61 6.91 13.64 13.14
C VAL A 61 7.51 13.11 11.86
N LEU A 62 7.54 11.78 11.69
CA LEU A 62 7.98 11.12 10.46
C LEU A 62 6.77 10.65 9.67
N ILE A 63 6.75 10.95 8.37
CA ILE A 63 5.72 10.49 7.44
C ILE A 63 6.42 9.75 6.30
N SER A 64 6.18 8.45 6.21
CA SER A 64 6.70 7.57 5.15
C SER A 64 5.59 7.22 4.16
N LEU A 65 5.79 7.58 2.90
CA LEU A 65 4.77 7.50 1.85
C LEU A 65 4.71 6.15 1.12
N PHE A 66 5.63 5.19 1.41
CA PHE A 66 5.75 3.94 0.65
C PHE A 66 6.21 2.74 1.45
N ASP A 67 6.19 1.59 0.80
CA ASP A 67 6.48 0.24 1.29
C ASP A 67 7.81 0.09 2.05
N ASN A 68 8.76 0.98 1.87
CA ASN A 68 10.05 0.95 2.56
C ASN A 68 10.06 1.72 3.89
N TRP A 69 8.89 1.86 4.52
CA TRP A 69 8.76 2.47 5.84
C TRP A 69 9.76 1.91 6.86
N LYS A 70 10.07 0.62 6.81
CA LYS A 70 11.07 -0.03 7.66
C LYS A 70 12.44 0.62 7.53
N TYR A 71 12.90 0.86 6.31
CA TYR A 71 14.17 1.50 6.04
C TYR A 71 14.19 2.95 6.57
N HIS A 72 13.15 3.70 6.28
CA HIS A 72 13.03 5.08 6.75
C HIS A 72 12.95 5.15 8.27
N PHE A 73 12.16 4.29 8.88
CA PHE A 73 12.06 4.19 10.31
C PHE A 73 13.41 3.89 10.95
N MET A 74 14.12 2.84 10.50
CA MET A 74 15.43 2.46 11.04
C MET A 74 16.49 3.55 10.83
N LYS A 75 16.47 4.22 9.67
CA LYS A 75 17.37 5.34 9.39
C LYS A 75 17.14 6.51 10.34
N HIS A 76 15.88 6.82 10.62
CA HIS A 76 15.51 7.94 11.48
C HIS A 76 15.67 7.67 12.96
N LEU A 77 15.67 6.40 13.40
CA LEU A 77 16.00 6.04 14.77
C LEU A 77 17.42 6.44 15.15
N GLY A 78 18.37 6.37 14.21
CA GLY A 78 19.76 6.75 14.41
C GLY A 78 20.06 8.24 14.30
N TRP A 79 19.06 9.11 14.20
CA TRP A 79 19.28 10.56 14.11
C TRP A 79 19.69 11.14 15.46
N GLU A 80 20.97 11.40 15.59
CA GLU A 80 21.56 11.90 16.81
C GLU A 80 20.87 13.20 17.29
N GLY A 81 20.42 13.20 18.53
CA GLY A 81 19.77 14.34 19.16
C GLY A 81 18.33 14.63 18.69
N LYS A 82 17.76 13.84 17.76
CA LYS A 82 16.37 14.00 17.30
C LYS A 82 15.47 12.96 17.95
N LYS A 83 14.24 13.35 18.34
CA LYS A 83 13.27 12.46 18.98
C LYS A 83 12.01 12.33 18.15
N MET A 84 11.75 11.14 17.62
CA MET A 84 10.51 10.84 16.91
C MET A 84 9.33 10.80 17.89
N LYS A 85 8.30 11.56 17.63
CA LYS A 85 7.08 11.63 18.44
C LYS A 85 5.90 10.91 17.82
N GLN A 86 5.74 11.04 16.52
CA GLN A 86 4.70 10.34 15.76
C GLN A 86 5.31 9.74 14.50
N PHE A 87 4.77 8.59 14.10
CA PHE A 87 5.15 7.93 12.87
C PHE A 87 3.93 7.56 12.05
N PHE A 88 3.87 8.06 10.83
CA PHE A 88 2.87 7.72 9.84
C PHE A 88 3.51 6.90 8.73
N TYR A 89 2.93 5.77 8.38
CA TYR A 89 3.43 4.97 7.29
C TYR A 89 2.32 4.45 6.39
N ALA A 90 2.58 4.48 5.10
CA ALA A 90 1.78 3.83 4.09
C ALA A 90 2.35 2.44 3.87
N GLY A 91 1.68 1.42 4.33
CA GLY A 91 2.21 0.08 4.16
C GLY A 91 1.21 -1.01 4.44
N GLY A 92 1.53 -2.17 3.91
CA GLY A 92 0.70 -3.34 4.00
C GLY A 92 0.98 -4.22 5.23
N PHE A 93 1.69 -3.75 6.25
CA PHE A 93 1.98 -4.52 7.46
C PHE A 93 1.52 -3.80 8.71
N ASN A 94 1.04 -4.56 9.68
CA ASN A 94 0.85 -4.03 11.02
C ASN A 94 2.23 -3.90 11.70
N PHE A 95 2.67 -2.66 11.85
CA PHE A 95 3.96 -2.35 12.46
C PHE A 95 4.11 -2.93 13.87
N LEU A 96 3.05 -2.84 14.67
CA LEU A 96 3.08 -3.26 16.07
C LEU A 96 3.11 -4.78 16.23
N ASP A 97 2.44 -5.51 15.33
CA ASP A 97 2.42 -6.99 15.37
C ASP A 97 3.67 -7.59 14.73
N TYR A 98 4.26 -6.87 13.78
CA TYR A 98 5.40 -7.37 13.01
C TYR A 98 6.74 -7.19 13.71
N PHE A 99 6.87 -6.13 14.50
CA PHE A 99 8.08 -5.85 15.26
C PHE A 99 7.90 -6.27 16.72
N ASP A 100 8.49 -7.40 17.09
CA ASP A 100 8.97 -7.57 18.44
C ASP A 100 10.13 -6.58 18.64
N PHE A 101 9.79 -5.39 19.12
CA PHE A 101 10.73 -4.32 19.37
C PHE A 101 11.95 -4.76 20.19
N LYS A 102 11.79 -5.81 21.03
CA LYS A 102 12.88 -6.40 21.80
C LYS A 102 13.83 -7.25 20.95
N GLN A 103 13.39 -7.77 19.81
CA GLN A 103 14.28 -8.55 18.94
C GLN A 103 15.06 -7.68 17.96
N ILE A 104 14.56 -6.50 17.59
CA ILE A 104 15.31 -5.56 16.75
C ILE A 104 16.53 -5.01 17.49
N SER A 105 16.40 -4.70 18.77
CA SER A 105 17.51 -4.23 19.60
C SER A 105 18.61 -5.28 19.79
N LYS A 106 18.31 -6.57 19.59
CA LYS A 106 19.29 -7.66 19.78
C LYS A 106 20.05 -8.06 18.52
N SER A 107 19.57 -7.69 17.33
CA SER A 107 20.09 -8.34 16.13
C SER A 107 21.10 -7.56 15.31
N ASN A 108 21.32 -6.25 15.47
CA ASN A 108 22.40 -5.57 14.71
C ASN A 108 22.73 -4.11 15.05
N THR A 109 22.21 -3.50 16.07
CA THR A 109 22.62 -2.13 16.38
C THR A 109 22.47 -1.83 17.87
N ASP A 110 23.39 -1.05 18.42
CA ASP A 110 23.26 -0.32 19.70
C ASP A 110 22.14 0.75 19.64
N LEU A 111 21.15 0.58 18.77
CA LEU A 111 20.01 1.45 18.63
C LEU A 111 18.98 1.10 19.71
N GLU A 112 18.99 1.86 20.76
CA GLU A 112 17.88 1.89 21.70
C GLU A 112 16.62 2.34 20.97
N PHE A 113 15.59 1.52 21.01
CA PHE A 113 14.27 1.90 20.51
C PHE A 113 13.80 3.11 21.30
N PRO A 114 13.37 4.20 20.66
CA PRO A 114 12.97 5.37 21.42
C PRO A 114 11.74 4.99 22.26
N GLU A 115 11.91 4.94 23.56
CA GLU A 115 10.82 4.80 24.55
C GLU A 115 9.76 5.91 24.41
N ASN A 116 9.95 6.82 23.43
CA ASN A 116 9.26 8.09 23.31
C ASN A 116 8.44 8.28 22.05
N ILE A 117 8.19 7.22 21.23
CA ILE A 117 7.20 7.33 20.14
C ILE A 117 5.83 7.28 20.79
N SER A 118 5.13 8.41 20.76
CA SER A 118 3.81 8.51 21.39
C SER A 118 2.76 7.79 20.59
N GLU A 119 2.84 7.81 19.25
CA GLU A 119 1.79 7.30 18.37
C GLU A 119 2.36 6.81 17.04
N VAL A 120 1.81 5.68 16.57
CA VAL A 120 2.10 5.09 15.24
C VAL A 120 0.80 4.88 14.49
N PHE A 121 0.73 5.38 13.27
CA PHE A 121 -0.46 5.30 12.41
C PHE A 121 -0.19 4.51 11.14
N ASN A 122 -1.01 3.50 10.89
CA ASN A 122 -1.00 2.65 9.71
C ASN A 122 -2.35 2.71 8.98
N SER A 123 -2.75 3.88 8.53
CA SER A 123 -4.04 4.02 7.87
C SER A 123 -4.00 4.93 6.66
N PHE A 124 -2.82 5.09 6.15
CA PHE A 124 -2.52 6.03 5.10
C PHE A 124 -2.06 5.23 3.87
N PHE A 125 -2.87 5.25 2.82
CA PHE A 125 -2.50 4.64 1.55
C PHE A 125 -2.40 5.73 0.48
N TYR A 126 -1.18 5.97 -0.01
CA TYR A 126 -0.91 6.95 -1.04
C TYR A 126 -0.28 6.29 -2.26
N ASN A 127 -0.87 6.54 -3.43
CA ASN A 127 -0.27 6.19 -4.70
C ASN A 127 -0.30 7.43 -5.60
N PRO A 128 0.86 7.96 -6.02
CA PRO A 128 0.96 9.18 -6.80
C PRO A 128 0.20 9.13 -8.12
N TYR A 129 0.01 7.97 -8.71
CA TYR A 129 -0.74 7.82 -9.96
C TYR A 129 -2.23 8.12 -9.82
N PHE A 130 -2.80 7.96 -8.63
CA PHE A 130 -4.22 8.25 -8.41
C PHE A 130 -4.54 9.73 -8.56
N ASP A 131 -3.61 10.61 -8.27
CA ASP A 131 -3.82 12.04 -8.41
C ASP A 131 -3.67 12.50 -9.87
N CYS A 132 -2.61 12.07 -10.55
CA CYS A 132 -2.35 12.52 -11.92
C CYS A 132 -3.27 11.91 -12.98
N CYS A 133 -3.83 10.74 -12.70
CA CYS A 133 -4.67 9.98 -13.62
C CYS A 133 -6.11 9.85 -13.11
N TYR A 134 -6.53 10.75 -12.21
CA TYR A 134 -7.84 10.62 -11.55
C TYR A 134 -9.02 10.65 -12.55
N ASP A 135 -8.95 11.50 -13.56
CA ASP A 135 -10.00 11.63 -14.58
C ASP A 135 -10.08 10.37 -15.45
N GLU A 136 -8.94 9.82 -15.87
CA GLU A 136 -8.88 8.60 -16.64
C GLU A 136 -9.34 7.39 -15.82
N ILE A 137 -8.98 7.32 -14.54
CA ILE A 137 -9.43 6.29 -13.61
C ILE A 137 -10.94 6.37 -13.43
N THR A 138 -11.49 7.57 -13.27
CA THR A 138 -12.93 7.79 -13.14
C THR A 138 -13.66 7.42 -14.42
N THR A 139 -13.10 7.76 -15.57
CA THR A 139 -13.64 7.36 -16.89
C THR A 139 -13.65 5.84 -17.02
N LEU A 140 -12.57 5.16 -16.64
CA LEU A 140 -12.52 3.69 -16.65
C LEU A 140 -13.52 3.07 -15.68
N TYR A 141 -13.69 3.62 -14.50
CA TYR A 141 -14.72 3.13 -13.57
C TYR A 141 -16.12 3.18 -14.19
N ASN A 142 -16.46 4.28 -14.85
CA ASN A 142 -17.77 4.50 -15.45
C ASN A 142 -17.97 3.78 -16.81
N SER A 143 -16.91 3.17 -17.38
CA SER A 143 -17.06 2.44 -18.63
C SER A 143 -17.85 1.14 -18.42
N ASN A 144 -18.77 0.87 -19.35
CA ASN A 144 -19.61 -0.32 -19.37
C ASN A 144 -19.08 -1.36 -20.37
N ASP A 145 -17.75 -1.46 -20.52
CA ASP A 145 -17.14 -2.42 -21.43
C ASP A 145 -17.51 -3.85 -21.01
N GLU A 146 -17.77 -4.70 -22.00
CA GLU A 146 -18.01 -6.11 -21.78
C GLU A 146 -16.78 -6.77 -21.15
N LYS A 147 -16.97 -7.41 -20.01
CA LYS A 147 -15.91 -8.10 -19.30
C LYS A 147 -15.79 -9.55 -19.74
N LYS A 148 -14.56 -10.02 -19.81
CA LYS A 148 -14.28 -11.45 -20.01
C LYS A 148 -14.51 -12.19 -18.69
N ASP A 149 -15.19 -13.33 -18.76
CA ASP A 149 -15.45 -14.20 -17.60
C ASP A 149 -14.18 -14.91 -17.15
N LYS A 150 -13.17 -14.13 -16.78
CA LYS A 150 -11.84 -14.61 -16.36
C LYS A 150 -11.36 -13.87 -15.15
N MET A 151 -10.58 -14.58 -14.34
CA MET A 151 -9.74 -13.98 -13.29
C MET A 151 -8.37 -13.64 -13.86
N PHE A 152 -7.84 -12.47 -13.50
CA PHE A 152 -6.62 -11.91 -14.09
C PHE A 152 -5.58 -11.50 -13.05
N PHE A 153 -4.35 -11.91 -13.27
CA PHE A 153 -3.17 -11.43 -12.56
C PHE A 153 -2.08 -11.02 -13.56
N ARG A 154 -1.46 -9.86 -13.34
CA ARG A 154 -0.24 -9.44 -14.02
C ARG A 154 0.70 -8.76 -13.02
N GLY A 155 1.91 -9.27 -12.84
CA GLY A 155 2.87 -8.69 -11.90
C GLY A 155 4.17 -9.46 -11.84
N TRP A 156 5.07 -8.99 -10.98
CA TRP A 156 6.32 -9.68 -10.69
C TRP A 156 6.03 -11.02 -10.02
N MET A 157 6.56 -12.10 -10.61
CA MET A 157 6.44 -13.46 -10.08
C MET A 157 7.70 -13.82 -9.30
N TRP A 158 7.76 -13.41 -8.05
CA TRP A 158 8.78 -13.87 -7.12
C TRP A 158 8.55 -15.34 -6.77
N ASP A 159 9.55 -16.02 -6.23
CA ASP A 159 9.50 -17.46 -6.01
C ASP A 159 8.30 -17.91 -5.17
N PHE A 160 7.92 -17.15 -4.16
CA PHE A 160 6.74 -17.49 -3.37
C PHE A 160 5.43 -17.35 -4.17
N ARG A 161 5.29 -16.34 -5.03
CA ARG A 161 4.12 -16.19 -5.91
C ARG A 161 4.05 -17.31 -6.94
N LYS A 162 5.20 -17.71 -7.50
CA LYS A 162 5.26 -18.87 -8.39
C LYS A 162 4.75 -20.12 -7.68
N LYS A 163 5.19 -20.37 -6.46
CA LYS A 163 4.73 -21.51 -5.65
C LYS A 163 3.22 -21.45 -5.37
N MET A 164 2.67 -20.24 -5.13
CA MET A 164 1.23 -20.07 -4.87
C MET A 164 0.36 -20.49 -6.06
N VAL A 165 0.81 -20.29 -7.28
CA VAL A 165 0.00 -20.51 -8.50
C VAL A 165 0.53 -21.60 -9.40
N ASN A 166 1.63 -22.26 -9.03
CA ASN A 166 2.23 -23.34 -9.80
C ASN A 166 1.26 -24.53 -9.87
N GLY A 167 0.96 -24.97 -11.11
CA GLY A 167 0.01 -26.07 -11.33
C GLY A 167 -1.46 -25.62 -11.48
N ILE A 168 -1.77 -24.33 -11.41
CA ILE A 168 -3.07 -23.82 -11.86
C ILE A 168 -3.04 -23.80 -13.39
N ASP A 169 -3.69 -24.81 -13.99
CA ASP A 169 -3.86 -24.92 -15.44
C ASP A 169 -5.35 -24.80 -15.79
N ARG A 170 -5.78 -23.56 -16.00
CA ARG A 170 -7.18 -23.22 -16.29
C ARG A 170 -7.27 -22.06 -17.26
N ASP A 171 -8.07 -22.20 -18.31
CA ASP A 171 -8.28 -21.17 -19.34
C ASP A 171 -8.98 -19.89 -18.81
N ASP A 172 -9.70 -20.01 -17.69
CA ASP A 172 -10.41 -18.90 -17.06
C ASP A 172 -9.62 -18.23 -15.90
N ILE A 173 -8.37 -18.64 -15.66
CA ILE A 173 -7.44 -18.03 -14.70
C ILE A 173 -6.17 -17.63 -15.42
N LEU A 174 -6.00 -16.34 -15.65
CA LEU A 174 -4.87 -15.80 -16.42
C LEU A 174 -3.81 -15.21 -15.49
N ILE A 175 -2.61 -15.76 -15.53
CA ILE A 175 -1.48 -15.35 -14.71
C ILE A 175 -0.33 -14.96 -15.62
N PHE A 176 0.05 -13.66 -15.59
CA PHE A 176 1.14 -13.13 -16.40
C PHE A 176 2.30 -12.66 -15.52
N ASP A 177 3.45 -13.29 -15.73
CA ASP A 177 4.72 -12.79 -15.17
C ASP A 177 5.19 -11.57 -15.96
N LYS A 178 5.30 -10.43 -15.28
CA LYS A 178 5.77 -9.17 -15.89
C LYS A 178 7.15 -9.33 -16.56
N ASN A 179 8.00 -10.24 -16.07
CA ASN A 179 9.31 -10.49 -16.65
C ASN A 179 9.26 -11.24 -18.00
N GLN A 180 8.19 -11.99 -18.25
CA GLN A 180 8.03 -12.82 -19.44
C GLN A 180 7.24 -12.14 -20.55
N VAL A 181 6.56 -11.02 -20.22
CA VAL A 181 5.74 -10.28 -21.19
C VAL A 181 6.56 -9.13 -21.76
N SER A 182 6.80 -9.17 -23.06
CA SER A 182 7.61 -8.18 -23.81
C SER A 182 7.03 -6.76 -23.83
N GLN A 183 5.79 -6.55 -23.41
CA GLN A 183 5.15 -5.24 -23.40
C GLN A 183 5.12 -4.63 -22.00
N ASN A 184 5.94 -3.60 -21.78
CA ASN A 184 5.74 -2.68 -20.67
C ASN A 184 4.54 -1.79 -20.98
N LEU A 185 3.42 -2.05 -20.32
CA LEU A 185 2.25 -1.17 -20.38
C LEU A 185 2.53 0.09 -19.56
N ASP A 186 2.10 1.24 -20.07
CA ASP A 186 1.94 2.43 -19.22
C ASP A 186 0.83 2.19 -18.18
N TYR A 187 0.75 3.08 -17.20
CA TYR A 187 -0.15 2.88 -16.07
C TYR A 187 -1.62 2.77 -16.47
N ILE A 188 -2.09 3.64 -17.33
CA ILE A 188 -3.49 3.63 -17.79
C ILE A 188 -3.79 2.42 -18.67
N SER A 189 -2.87 2.03 -19.55
CA SER A 189 -3.01 0.82 -20.36
C SER A 189 -3.07 -0.44 -19.48
N TYR A 190 -2.32 -0.48 -18.38
CA TYR A 190 -2.37 -1.55 -17.40
C TYR A 190 -3.74 -1.60 -16.68
N LEU A 191 -4.29 -0.45 -16.27
CA LEU A 191 -5.62 -0.39 -15.66
C LEU A 191 -6.72 -0.82 -16.66
N LYS A 192 -6.62 -0.39 -17.93
CA LYS A 192 -7.49 -0.85 -19.00
C LYS A 192 -7.42 -2.36 -19.21
N GLU A 193 -6.22 -2.94 -19.05
CA GLU A 193 -6.07 -4.40 -19.14
C GLU A 193 -6.80 -5.10 -17.99
N ILE A 194 -6.63 -4.65 -16.74
CA ILE A 194 -7.36 -5.21 -15.59
C ILE A 194 -8.88 -5.08 -15.80
N LYS A 195 -9.35 -3.95 -16.28
CA LYS A 195 -10.80 -3.65 -16.47
C LYS A 195 -11.51 -4.62 -17.42
N LYS A 196 -10.78 -5.23 -18.36
CA LYS A 196 -11.33 -6.22 -19.32
C LYS A 196 -11.78 -7.53 -18.66
N TYR A 197 -11.38 -7.78 -17.43
CA TYR A 197 -11.63 -9.06 -16.76
C TYR A 197 -12.62 -8.91 -15.61
N LEU A 198 -13.32 -10.01 -15.34
CA LEU A 198 -14.39 -10.04 -14.34
C LEU A 198 -13.84 -9.78 -12.93
N VAL A 199 -12.69 -10.37 -12.62
CA VAL A 199 -12.05 -10.30 -11.29
C VAL A 199 -10.54 -10.15 -11.44
N SER A 200 -9.94 -9.37 -10.56
CA SER A 200 -8.49 -9.26 -10.37
C SER A 200 -8.03 -10.22 -9.28
N LEU A 201 -6.99 -11.01 -9.55
CA LEU A 201 -6.30 -11.78 -8.53
C LEU A 201 -5.19 -10.91 -7.91
N SER A 202 -5.19 -10.78 -6.60
CA SER A 202 -4.11 -10.13 -5.88
C SER A 202 -3.34 -11.12 -5.02
N LEU A 203 -2.08 -11.31 -5.37
CA LEU A 203 -1.13 -12.10 -4.61
C LEU A 203 -0.26 -11.16 -3.79
N PRO A 204 0.02 -11.47 -2.52
CA PRO A 204 0.89 -10.65 -1.68
C PRO A 204 2.22 -10.33 -2.36
N GLY A 205 2.76 -9.15 -2.08
CA GLY A 205 4.02 -8.65 -2.61
C GLY A 205 5.10 -8.54 -1.56
N GLY A 206 5.86 -7.46 -1.61
CA GLY A 206 6.73 -7.05 -0.51
C GLY A 206 5.92 -6.58 0.70
N THR A 207 4.64 -6.34 0.50
CA THR A 207 3.66 -5.96 1.51
C THR A 207 2.40 -6.80 1.34
N GLU A 208 1.57 -6.83 2.38
CA GLU A 208 0.32 -7.59 2.38
C GLU A 208 -0.70 -6.99 1.41
N VAL A 209 -0.89 -5.67 1.45
CA VAL A 209 -1.67 -4.93 0.45
C VAL A 209 -0.76 -4.55 -0.71
N CYS A 210 -1.11 -5.00 -1.89
CA CYS A 210 -0.38 -4.62 -3.10
C CYS A 210 -1.04 -3.41 -3.77
N ASN A 211 -0.27 -2.66 -4.54
CA ASN A 211 -0.82 -1.60 -5.39
C ASN A 211 -2.00 -2.11 -6.24
N ARG A 212 -1.95 -3.36 -6.70
CA ARG A 212 -3.01 -3.99 -7.49
C ARG A 212 -4.35 -4.02 -6.78
N ASP A 213 -4.38 -4.21 -5.46
CA ASP A 213 -5.64 -4.18 -4.70
C ASP A 213 -6.31 -2.82 -4.92
N ILE A 214 -5.55 -1.76 -4.65
CA ILE A 214 -6.03 -0.38 -4.73
C ILE A 214 -6.30 0.06 -6.18
N GLU A 215 -5.46 -0.36 -7.10
CA GLU A 215 -5.64 -0.14 -8.54
C GLU A 215 -6.95 -0.77 -9.05
N SER A 216 -7.22 -2.01 -8.63
CA SER A 216 -8.47 -2.69 -8.98
C SER A 216 -9.69 -2.03 -8.34
N PHE A 217 -9.60 -1.62 -7.05
CA PHE A 217 -10.65 -0.87 -6.37
C PHE A 217 -10.93 0.45 -7.08
N SER A 218 -9.88 1.16 -7.51
CA SER A 218 -9.99 2.45 -8.18
C SER A 218 -10.82 2.41 -9.48
N ILE A 219 -10.80 1.30 -10.19
CA ILE A 219 -11.53 1.12 -11.45
C ILE A 219 -12.76 0.20 -11.32
N GLY A 220 -13.14 -0.17 -10.10
CA GLY A 220 -14.31 -0.99 -9.82
C GLY A 220 -14.18 -2.42 -10.36
N VAL A 221 -13.04 -3.06 -10.17
CA VAL A 221 -12.84 -4.48 -10.45
C VAL A 221 -12.72 -5.22 -9.12
N PRO A 222 -13.60 -6.20 -8.84
CA PRO A 222 -13.51 -7.00 -7.63
C PRO A 222 -12.17 -7.72 -7.52
N VAL A 223 -11.68 -7.89 -6.31
CA VAL A 223 -10.40 -8.55 -6.04
C VAL A 223 -10.63 -9.85 -5.29
N ILE A 224 -10.08 -10.96 -5.80
CA ILE A 224 -9.88 -12.19 -5.02
C ILE A 224 -8.45 -12.15 -4.48
N ARG A 225 -8.32 -12.39 -3.17
CA ARG A 225 -7.05 -12.40 -2.48
C ARG A 225 -7.09 -13.20 -1.19
N PRO A 226 -5.94 -13.61 -0.65
CA PRO A 226 -5.88 -14.12 0.71
C PRO A 226 -6.31 -13.07 1.73
N HIS A 227 -6.73 -13.53 2.92
CA HIS A 227 -7.13 -12.67 4.03
C HIS A 227 -6.05 -11.65 4.38
N LEU A 228 -6.48 -10.44 4.72
CA LEU A 228 -5.62 -9.39 5.25
C LEU A 228 -5.57 -9.46 6.77
N GLN A 229 -4.36 -9.43 7.32
CA GLN A 229 -4.14 -9.36 8.77
C GLN A 229 -3.88 -7.92 9.23
N ILE A 230 -3.76 -6.99 8.30
CA ILE A 230 -3.44 -5.60 8.59
C ILE A 230 -4.66 -4.86 9.14
N ASN A 231 -4.42 -4.08 10.19
CA ASN A 231 -5.39 -3.16 10.74
C ASN A 231 -5.13 -1.73 10.23
N TYR A 232 -6.04 -1.26 9.37
CA TYR A 232 -6.15 0.15 9.03
C TYR A 232 -7.15 0.83 9.97
N ASP A 233 -7.08 2.16 10.15
CA ASP A 233 -8.11 2.93 10.87
C ASP A 233 -9.50 2.72 10.26
N ASP A 234 -9.57 2.62 8.93
CA ASP A 234 -10.74 2.22 8.19
C ASP A 234 -10.44 0.85 7.53
N PRO A 235 -10.78 -0.26 8.20
CA PRO A 235 -10.29 -1.56 7.82
C PRO A 235 -10.87 -2.07 6.50
N LEU A 236 -10.05 -2.76 5.72
CA LEU A 236 -10.50 -3.55 4.60
C LEU A 236 -11.17 -4.83 5.10
N ILE A 237 -12.47 -4.94 4.90
CA ILE A 237 -13.29 -6.04 5.41
C ILE A 237 -13.40 -7.12 4.34
N GLN A 238 -13.05 -8.37 4.72
CA GLN A 238 -13.19 -9.54 3.84
C GLN A 238 -14.65 -9.78 3.46
N ASN A 239 -14.87 -10.19 2.23
CA ASN A 239 -16.19 -10.46 1.65
C ASN A 239 -17.13 -9.24 1.64
N TYR A 240 -16.58 -8.06 1.85
CA TYR A 240 -17.24 -6.76 1.74
C TYR A 240 -16.45 -5.81 0.81
N HIS A 241 -15.12 -5.68 0.99
CA HIS A 241 -14.25 -4.89 0.11
C HIS A 241 -13.42 -5.76 -0.85
N TYR A 242 -13.18 -7.01 -0.48
CA TYR A 242 -12.48 -7.99 -1.30
C TYR A 242 -13.00 -9.40 -1.01
N ILE A 243 -12.79 -10.31 -1.94
CA ILE A 243 -13.21 -11.71 -1.81
C ILE A 243 -12.04 -12.48 -1.21
N ASN A 244 -12.25 -13.02 -0.02
CA ASN A 244 -11.24 -13.84 0.65
C ASN A 244 -11.24 -15.27 0.10
N CYS A 245 -10.08 -15.73 -0.35
CA CYS A 245 -9.90 -17.09 -0.84
C CYS A 245 -9.07 -17.99 0.08
N TYR A 246 -8.37 -17.43 1.06
CA TYR A 246 -7.48 -18.21 1.92
C TYR A 246 -7.10 -17.46 3.20
N HIS A 247 -6.91 -18.19 4.30
CA HIS A 247 -6.36 -17.65 5.53
C HIS A 247 -4.89 -18.05 5.66
N TYR A 248 -4.00 -17.08 5.89
CA TYR A 248 -2.62 -17.38 6.26
C TYR A 248 -2.54 -17.87 7.69
N CYS A 249 -1.50 -18.62 7.99
CA CYS A 249 -1.21 -18.91 9.37
C CYS A 249 -0.30 -17.87 10.00
N ASP A 250 0.58 -17.22 9.22
CA ASP A 250 1.56 -16.28 9.78
C ASP A 250 2.36 -15.55 8.70
N TYR A 251 3.04 -14.46 9.08
CA TYR A 251 4.14 -13.86 8.34
C TYR A 251 5.47 -14.30 8.93
N SER A 252 6.46 -14.57 8.07
CA SER A 252 7.81 -14.82 8.56
C SER A 252 8.40 -13.54 9.17
N LYS A 253 9.41 -13.68 10.05
CA LYS A 253 10.15 -12.56 10.62
C LYS A 253 10.73 -11.62 9.55
N ASP A 254 10.89 -12.11 8.32
CA ASP A 254 11.41 -11.37 7.17
C ASP A 254 10.30 -10.65 6.36
N GLY A 255 9.05 -10.70 6.81
CA GLY A 255 7.92 -10.05 6.14
C GLY A 255 7.32 -10.83 4.98
N ASN A 256 7.74 -12.07 4.77
CA ASN A 256 7.14 -12.90 3.75
C ASN A 256 5.94 -13.67 4.30
N PRO A 257 4.81 -13.74 3.55
CA PRO A 257 3.68 -14.54 3.97
C PRO A 257 4.06 -16.01 4.09
N LYS A 258 3.76 -16.61 5.23
CA LYS A 258 3.84 -18.05 5.41
C LYS A 258 2.49 -18.65 5.12
N PHE A 259 2.44 -19.48 4.09
CA PHE A 259 1.27 -20.31 3.81
C PHE A 259 1.40 -21.63 4.54
N ILE A 260 0.29 -22.12 5.07
CA ILE A 260 0.22 -23.47 5.64
C ILE A 260 0.49 -24.48 4.53
N SER A 261 -0.12 -24.27 3.35
CA SER A 261 0.05 -25.10 2.17
C SER A 261 -0.25 -24.32 0.91
N HIS A 262 0.66 -24.37 -0.06
CA HIS A 262 0.41 -23.78 -1.38
C HIS A 262 -0.69 -24.55 -2.13
N GLU A 263 -0.79 -25.85 -1.94
CA GLU A 263 -1.84 -26.68 -2.54
C GLU A 263 -3.22 -26.29 -2.00
N ASP A 264 -3.33 -26.10 -0.70
CA ASP A 264 -4.59 -25.67 -0.09
C ASP A 264 -4.98 -24.26 -0.53
N PHE A 265 -4.02 -23.36 -0.68
CA PHE A 265 -4.25 -22.06 -1.28
C PHE A 265 -4.84 -22.20 -2.69
N GLN A 266 -4.24 -23.00 -3.55
CA GLN A 266 -4.68 -23.20 -4.93
C GLN A 266 -6.08 -23.82 -4.99
N LYS A 267 -6.36 -24.85 -4.20
CA LYS A 267 -7.69 -25.46 -4.10
C LYS A 267 -8.74 -24.43 -3.67
N ASN A 268 -8.43 -23.65 -2.65
CA ASN A 268 -9.36 -22.64 -2.14
C ASN A 268 -9.54 -21.47 -3.14
N LEU A 269 -8.50 -21.06 -3.83
CA LEU A 269 -8.58 -20.05 -4.88
C LEU A 269 -9.51 -20.51 -6.01
N ILE A 270 -9.31 -21.73 -6.53
CA ILE A 270 -10.14 -22.33 -7.57
C ILE A 270 -11.60 -22.46 -7.10
N TYR A 271 -11.82 -23.00 -5.91
CA TYR A 271 -13.14 -23.13 -5.32
C TYR A 271 -13.83 -21.77 -5.19
N THR A 272 -13.13 -20.77 -4.66
CA THR A 272 -13.68 -19.41 -4.50
C THR A 272 -14.04 -18.82 -5.86
N TRP A 273 -13.17 -18.93 -6.85
CA TRP A 273 -13.41 -18.47 -8.21
C TRP A 273 -14.66 -19.13 -8.80
N ASP A 274 -14.74 -20.45 -8.76
CA ASP A 274 -15.89 -21.20 -9.30
C ASP A 274 -17.22 -20.83 -8.65
N LYS A 275 -17.19 -20.48 -7.35
CA LYS A 275 -18.36 -20.05 -6.60
C LYS A 275 -18.82 -18.64 -6.99
N VAL A 276 -17.88 -17.71 -7.26
CA VAL A 276 -18.23 -16.29 -7.43
C VAL A 276 -18.37 -15.85 -8.87
N LYS A 277 -17.72 -16.53 -9.84
CA LYS A 277 -17.67 -16.10 -11.25
C LYS A 277 -19.04 -15.95 -11.92
N THR A 278 -20.04 -16.67 -11.45
CA THR A 278 -21.42 -16.60 -11.97
C THR A 278 -22.33 -15.71 -11.12
N ASN A 279 -21.86 -15.24 -9.96
CA ASN A 279 -22.67 -14.41 -9.07
C ASN A 279 -22.38 -12.92 -9.30
N LYS A 280 -22.98 -12.39 -10.38
CA LYS A 280 -22.75 -11.01 -10.80
C LYS A 280 -23.14 -10.00 -9.71
N GLU A 281 -24.26 -10.23 -9.04
CA GLU A 281 -24.75 -9.33 -7.98
C GLU A 281 -23.74 -9.20 -6.83
N TYR A 282 -23.16 -10.33 -6.42
CA TYR A 282 -22.12 -10.33 -5.39
C TYR A 282 -20.83 -9.62 -5.87
N LEU A 283 -20.42 -9.84 -7.12
CA LEU A 283 -19.24 -9.16 -7.66
C LEU A 283 -19.46 -7.65 -7.75
N ASP A 284 -20.65 -7.20 -8.16
CA ASP A 284 -21.00 -5.78 -8.21
C ASP A 284 -21.04 -5.17 -6.80
N PHE A 285 -21.55 -5.90 -5.81
CA PHE A 285 -21.53 -5.50 -4.40
C PHE A 285 -20.10 -5.28 -3.89
N ILE A 286 -19.20 -6.25 -4.10
CA ILE A 286 -17.77 -6.14 -3.71
C ILE A 286 -17.11 -4.96 -4.43
N SER A 287 -17.32 -4.84 -5.73
CA SER A 287 -16.77 -3.78 -6.57
C SER A 287 -17.13 -2.39 -6.04
N LYS A 288 -18.41 -2.19 -5.76
CA LYS A 288 -18.94 -0.92 -5.26
C LYS A 288 -18.32 -0.55 -3.90
N ASN A 289 -18.36 -1.48 -2.94
CA ASN A 289 -17.85 -1.22 -1.61
C ASN A 289 -16.32 -0.98 -1.61
N ALA A 290 -15.57 -1.72 -2.43
CA ALA A 290 -14.15 -1.50 -2.63
C ALA A 290 -13.85 -0.11 -3.21
N ARG A 291 -14.65 0.33 -4.19
CA ARG A 291 -14.53 1.67 -4.80
C ARG A 291 -14.87 2.76 -3.78
N ASP A 292 -15.91 2.60 -2.99
CA ASP A 292 -16.29 3.56 -1.96
C ASP A 292 -15.18 3.70 -0.92
N TRP A 293 -14.58 2.58 -0.50
CA TRP A 293 -13.42 2.57 0.38
C TRP A 293 -12.21 3.29 -0.26
N PHE A 294 -11.93 3.01 -1.53
CA PHE A 294 -10.86 3.70 -2.27
C PHE A 294 -11.06 5.21 -2.30
N LEU A 295 -12.25 5.68 -2.63
CA LEU A 295 -12.56 7.10 -2.67
C LEU A 295 -12.38 7.77 -1.32
N LYS A 296 -12.73 7.07 -0.25
CA LYS A 296 -12.61 7.57 1.12
C LYS A 296 -11.16 7.62 1.62
N ASN A 297 -10.33 6.66 1.22
CA ASN A 297 -9.03 6.45 1.87
C ASN A 297 -7.80 6.70 0.99
N CYS A 298 -7.93 6.68 -0.34
CA CYS A 298 -6.77 6.66 -1.22
C CYS A 298 -6.59 7.95 -2.05
N THR A 299 -7.53 8.89 -2.00
CA THR A 299 -7.37 10.17 -2.70
C THR A 299 -6.40 11.09 -1.95
N ILE A 300 -5.77 12.01 -2.68
CA ILE A 300 -4.82 12.97 -2.07
C ILE A 300 -5.46 13.81 -0.98
N ASP A 301 -6.67 14.30 -1.23
CA ASP A 301 -7.35 15.18 -0.26
C ASP A 301 -7.74 14.40 1.01
N ASN A 302 -8.14 13.15 0.89
CA ASN A 302 -8.46 12.32 2.04
C ASN A 302 -7.21 11.89 2.82
N ASN A 303 -6.11 11.56 2.14
CA ASN A 303 -4.82 11.33 2.78
C ASN A 303 -4.34 12.60 3.51
N LEU A 304 -4.50 13.77 2.89
CA LEU A 304 -4.15 15.04 3.51
C LEU A 304 -5.00 15.32 4.76
N ASN A 305 -6.32 15.13 4.65
CA ASN A 305 -7.24 15.32 5.78
C ASN A 305 -6.93 14.34 6.91
N PHE A 306 -6.63 13.08 6.59
CA PHE A 306 -6.20 12.09 7.57
C PHE A 306 -4.94 12.54 8.30
N LEU A 307 -3.87 12.88 7.58
CA LEU A 307 -2.63 13.36 8.18
C LEU A 307 -2.85 14.58 9.08
N LEU A 308 -3.59 15.59 8.58
CA LEU A 308 -3.89 16.80 9.34
C LEU A 308 -4.72 16.53 10.60
N SER A 309 -5.62 15.53 10.57
CA SER A 309 -6.45 15.18 11.72
C SER A 309 -5.67 14.45 12.82
N LYS A 310 -4.56 13.82 12.48
CA LYS A 310 -3.76 12.97 13.39
C LYS A 310 -2.41 13.59 13.79
N ILE A 311 -1.87 14.50 12.99
CA ILE A 311 -0.63 15.19 13.35
C ILE A 311 -0.90 16.06 14.58
N ASN A 312 -0.19 15.75 15.67
CA ASN A 312 -0.22 16.54 16.89
C ASN A 312 1.09 17.33 17.03
N LEU A 313 1.06 18.60 16.63
CA LEU A 313 2.23 19.46 16.70
C LEU A 313 2.58 19.89 18.13
N GLU A 314 1.67 19.76 19.11
CA GLU A 314 1.97 20.00 20.52
C GLU A 314 3.01 19.00 21.06
N LEU A 315 3.04 17.78 20.53
CA LEU A 315 4.09 16.80 20.89
C LEU A 315 5.49 17.23 20.46
N LEU A 316 5.58 18.20 19.56
CA LEU A 316 6.87 18.74 19.12
C LEU A 316 7.44 19.79 20.07
N HIS A 317 6.63 20.32 20.97
CA HIS A 317 7.06 21.24 22.02
C HIS A 317 7.50 20.49 23.26
#